data_75bb93819ad680293d04fff33a144727
#
_entry.id   75bb93819ad680293d04fff33a144727
#
_cell.length_a   1.000
_cell.length_b   1.000
_cell.length_c   1.000
_cell.angle_alpha   90.00
_cell.angle_beta   90.00
_cell.angle_gamma   90.00
#
_symmetry.space_group_name_H-M   'P 1'
#
loop_
_entity.id
_entity.type
_entity.pdbx_description
1 polymer ?
#
loop_
_entity_poly.entity_id
_entity_poly.type
_entity_poly.pdbx_seq_one_letter_code
_entity_poly.pdbx_strand_id
1 'polypeptide(L)'
;MYVYSIYGYGKGKTESAIGMIIRAVANKHKVLFVQLLKDGSSSEIQILKDKIDIMNSSTNKIILPKNKTEDDTRGIVNLFNMVENKIISGDYNLLVLDEVLVALDMGMISYQMVKTLINICKNKNIDVYMTGRVRDRATRLFVREISDSVTDARCVKHMFDTYCTECNKSYPYHYTYCPDCGRELQVSRPCKLGRDY
;
A
#
# COMPACT_ATOMS: atom_id res chain seq x y z
N MET A 1 -5.70 -20.71 -5.15
CA MET A 1 -5.41 -19.51 -4.36
C MET A 1 -3.94 -19.15 -4.50
N TYR A 2 -3.70 -17.88 -4.80
CA TYR A 2 -2.35 -17.31 -4.90
C TYR A 2 -2.23 -16.05 -4.05
N VAL A 3 -1.05 -15.80 -3.51
CA VAL A 3 -0.70 -14.59 -2.77
C VAL A 3 0.27 -13.76 -3.60
N TYR A 4 -0.16 -12.57 -3.98
CA TYR A 4 0.63 -11.60 -4.73
C TYR A 4 1.01 -10.44 -3.83
N SER A 5 2.25 -10.00 -3.90
CA SER A 5 2.72 -8.81 -3.19
C SER A 5 3.45 -7.87 -4.14
N ILE A 6 3.13 -6.58 -4.05
CA ILE A 6 3.92 -5.55 -4.71
C ILE A 6 4.34 -4.50 -3.69
N TYR A 7 5.65 -4.38 -3.49
CA TYR A 7 6.20 -3.37 -2.58
C TYR A 7 7.21 -2.47 -3.29
N GLY A 8 7.67 -1.45 -2.61
CA GLY A 8 8.72 -0.56 -3.11
C GLY A 8 8.34 0.90 -3.12
N TYR A 9 9.26 1.75 -3.58
CA TYR A 9 9.11 3.20 -3.58
C TYR A 9 8.59 3.77 -4.91
N GLY A 10 8.61 2.96 -5.98
CA GLY A 10 8.07 3.34 -7.28
C GLY A 10 6.56 3.47 -7.26
N LYS A 11 6.02 4.15 -8.26
CA LYS A 11 4.59 4.25 -8.54
C LYS A 11 4.06 2.93 -9.12
N GLY A 12 2.74 2.82 -9.21
CA GLY A 12 2.07 1.71 -9.88
C GLY A 12 1.59 0.61 -8.95
N LYS A 13 1.81 0.67 -7.64
CA LYS A 13 1.37 -0.37 -6.70
C LYS A 13 -0.15 -0.43 -6.57
N THR A 14 -0.79 0.67 -6.22
CA THR A 14 -2.26 0.76 -6.14
C THR A 14 -2.89 0.58 -7.52
N GLU A 15 -2.31 1.17 -8.56
CA GLU A 15 -2.77 1.03 -9.94
C GLU A 15 -2.73 -0.44 -10.42
N SER A 16 -1.71 -1.19 -10.02
CA SER A 16 -1.62 -2.64 -10.28
C SER A 16 -2.73 -3.41 -9.54
N ALA A 17 -2.98 -3.06 -8.27
CA ALA A 17 -4.08 -3.65 -7.51
C ALA A 17 -5.45 -3.35 -8.15
N ILE A 18 -5.69 -2.11 -8.61
CA ILE A 18 -6.91 -1.75 -9.35
C ILE A 18 -7.02 -2.54 -10.65
N GLY A 19 -5.92 -2.74 -11.37
CA GLY A 19 -5.90 -3.60 -12.57
C GLY A 19 -6.33 -5.04 -12.28
N MET A 20 -5.90 -5.61 -11.15
CA MET A 20 -6.34 -6.93 -10.69
C MET A 20 -7.84 -6.94 -10.35
N ILE A 21 -8.35 -5.90 -9.67
CA ILE A 21 -9.78 -5.76 -9.36
C ILE A 21 -10.60 -5.72 -10.64
N ILE A 22 -10.22 -4.89 -11.61
CA ILE A 22 -10.94 -4.77 -12.90
C ILE A 22 -11.00 -6.12 -13.61
N ARG A 23 -9.88 -6.86 -13.65
CA ARG A 23 -9.82 -8.21 -14.25
C ARG A 23 -10.73 -9.20 -13.50
N ALA A 24 -10.74 -9.17 -12.16
CA ALA A 24 -11.59 -10.04 -11.35
C ALA A 24 -13.09 -9.73 -11.60
N VAL A 25 -13.48 -8.45 -11.61
CA VAL A 25 -14.85 -8.01 -11.89
C VAL A 25 -15.30 -8.43 -13.30
N ALA A 26 -14.43 -8.30 -14.30
CA ALA A 26 -14.72 -8.75 -15.67
C ALA A 26 -14.99 -10.26 -15.74
N ASN A 27 -14.38 -11.05 -14.86
CA ASN A 27 -14.63 -12.49 -14.69
C ASN A 27 -15.79 -12.81 -13.72
N LYS A 28 -16.59 -11.81 -13.32
CA LYS A 28 -17.70 -11.96 -12.35
C LYS A 28 -17.26 -12.45 -10.97
N HIS A 29 -16.02 -12.22 -10.61
CA HIS A 29 -15.49 -12.55 -9.30
C HIS A 29 -15.94 -11.52 -8.26
N LYS A 30 -16.28 -12.00 -7.07
CA LYS A 30 -16.58 -11.15 -5.92
C LYS A 30 -15.29 -10.69 -5.26
N VAL A 31 -15.13 -9.39 -5.13
CA VAL A 31 -13.90 -8.76 -4.63
C VAL A 31 -14.16 -8.01 -3.34
N LEU A 32 -13.28 -8.18 -2.36
CA LEU A 32 -13.16 -7.27 -1.22
C LEU A 32 -11.90 -6.43 -1.39
N PHE A 33 -12.06 -5.11 -1.50
CA PHE A 33 -10.99 -4.14 -1.56
C PHE A 33 -10.87 -3.39 -0.24
N VAL A 34 -9.70 -3.45 0.38
CA VAL A 34 -9.42 -2.82 1.68
C VAL A 34 -8.29 -1.82 1.52
N GLN A 35 -8.55 -0.55 1.83
CA GLN A 35 -7.53 0.49 1.86
C GLN A 35 -7.15 0.80 3.31
N LEU A 36 -5.97 0.35 3.71
CA LEU A 36 -5.37 0.75 4.98
C LEU A 36 -4.69 2.11 4.81
N LEU A 37 -4.64 2.91 5.87
CA LEU A 37 -3.95 4.21 5.89
C LEU A 37 -4.48 5.26 4.88
N LYS A 38 -5.68 5.05 4.35
CA LYS A 38 -6.37 5.96 3.42
C LYS A 38 -7.82 6.17 3.87
N ASP A 39 -8.37 7.33 3.55
CA ASP A 39 -9.73 7.74 3.93
C ASP A 39 -10.82 7.30 2.95
N GLY A 40 -10.46 6.64 1.85
CA GLY A 40 -11.41 6.24 0.81
C GLY A 40 -11.80 7.38 -0.15
N SER A 41 -11.13 8.53 -0.12
CA SER A 41 -11.41 9.68 -1.01
C SER A 41 -10.80 9.52 -2.41
N SER A 42 -10.03 8.47 -2.65
CA SER A 42 -9.36 8.24 -3.95
C SER A 42 -10.39 8.09 -5.08
N SER A 43 -10.09 8.66 -6.24
CA SER A 43 -11.02 8.74 -7.39
C SER A 43 -11.44 7.35 -7.92
N GLU A 44 -10.56 6.35 -7.83
CA GLU A 44 -10.87 4.97 -8.23
C GLU A 44 -12.01 4.35 -7.41
N ILE A 45 -12.16 4.75 -6.14
CA ILE A 45 -13.25 4.30 -5.27
C ILE A 45 -14.61 4.65 -5.87
N GLN A 46 -14.75 5.85 -6.46
CA GLN A 46 -16.01 6.30 -7.05
C GLN A 46 -16.47 5.41 -8.21
N ILE A 47 -15.52 4.82 -8.94
CA ILE A 47 -15.81 3.92 -10.07
C ILE A 47 -16.12 2.49 -9.59
N LEU A 48 -15.50 2.08 -8.48
CA LEU A 48 -15.55 0.71 -7.99
C LEU A 48 -16.67 0.44 -6.99
N LYS A 49 -17.16 1.46 -6.26
CA LYS A 49 -18.09 1.32 -5.12
C LYS A 49 -19.35 0.52 -5.38
N ASP A 50 -19.86 0.55 -6.62
CA ASP A 50 -21.09 -0.17 -6.99
C ASP A 50 -20.80 -1.57 -7.59
N LYS A 51 -19.54 -1.97 -7.67
CA LYS A 51 -19.12 -3.21 -8.32
C LYS A 51 -18.45 -4.20 -7.37
N ILE A 52 -17.92 -3.73 -6.25
CA ILE A 52 -17.16 -4.53 -5.30
C ILE A 52 -17.44 -4.08 -3.87
N ASP A 53 -17.12 -4.91 -2.89
CA ASP A 53 -17.12 -4.50 -1.49
C ASP A 53 -15.85 -3.71 -1.17
N ILE A 54 -16.00 -2.57 -0.48
CA ILE A 54 -14.88 -1.69 -0.11
C ILE A 54 -14.90 -1.44 1.39
N MET A 55 -13.72 -1.50 2.01
CA MET A 55 -13.47 -1.10 3.40
C MET A 55 -12.25 -0.18 3.46
N ASN A 56 -12.26 0.78 4.35
CA ASN A 56 -11.12 1.68 4.58
C ASN A 56 -10.98 2.05 6.05
N SER A 57 -9.83 2.60 6.42
CA SER A 57 -9.51 2.97 7.80
C SER A 57 -10.15 4.27 8.26
N SER A 58 -10.87 4.98 7.41
CA SER A 58 -11.52 6.28 7.71
C SER A 58 -10.59 7.32 8.36
N THR A 59 -9.29 7.24 8.09
CA THR A 59 -8.32 8.19 8.64
C THR A 59 -8.22 9.40 7.73
N ASN A 60 -8.53 10.59 8.27
CA ASN A 60 -8.46 11.86 7.53
C ASN A 60 -7.04 12.46 7.48
N LYS A 61 -6.03 11.67 7.80
CA LYS A 61 -4.62 12.10 7.82
C LYS A 61 -3.69 11.07 7.22
N ILE A 62 -2.57 11.55 6.68
CA ILE A 62 -1.47 10.68 6.26
C ILE A 62 -0.74 10.21 7.51
N ILE A 63 -0.76 8.91 7.77
CA ILE A 63 -0.03 8.30 8.88
C ILE A 63 1.40 7.99 8.42
N LEU A 64 2.37 8.58 9.09
CA LEU A 64 3.80 8.35 8.90
C LEU A 64 4.39 7.79 10.21
N PRO A 65 5.56 7.11 10.18
CA PRO A 65 6.17 6.59 11.39
C PRO A 65 6.34 7.63 12.52
N LYS A 66 6.59 8.90 12.16
CA LYS A 66 6.82 10.00 13.11
C LYS A 66 5.56 10.58 13.75
N ASN A 67 4.37 10.34 13.15
CA ASN A 67 3.08 10.89 13.63
C ASN A 67 2.06 9.79 13.95
N LYS A 68 2.46 8.52 13.94
CA LYS A 68 1.65 7.37 14.31
C LYS A 68 1.27 7.44 15.80
N THR A 69 0.00 7.30 16.09
CA THR A 69 -0.54 7.23 17.46
C THR A 69 -1.01 5.81 17.81
N GLU A 70 -1.28 5.56 19.09
CA GLU A 70 -1.90 4.30 19.53
C GLU A 70 -3.32 4.15 18.99
N ASP A 71 -4.07 5.26 18.88
CA ASP A 71 -5.42 5.27 18.32
C ASP A 71 -5.40 4.90 16.83
N ASP A 72 -4.42 5.39 16.06
CA ASP A 72 -4.23 4.98 14.67
C ASP A 72 -3.98 3.48 14.58
N THR A 73 -3.11 2.95 15.45
CA THR A 73 -2.81 1.51 15.50
C THR A 73 -4.04 0.70 15.84
N ARG A 74 -4.80 1.12 16.85
CA ARG A 74 -6.06 0.47 17.25
C ARG A 74 -7.10 0.48 16.13
N GLY A 75 -7.23 1.60 15.42
CA GLY A 75 -8.11 1.73 14.25
C GLY A 75 -7.76 0.74 13.12
N ILE A 76 -6.46 0.60 12.82
CA ILE A 76 -5.98 -0.37 11.80
C ILE A 76 -6.20 -1.81 12.26
N VAL A 77 -5.92 -2.15 13.52
CA VAL A 77 -6.19 -3.49 14.06
C VAL A 77 -7.68 -3.82 14.00
N ASN A 78 -8.55 -2.89 14.37
CA ASN A 78 -10.00 -3.08 14.31
C ASN A 78 -10.47 -3.31 12.87
N LEU A 79 -10.00 -2.50 11.91
CA LEU A 79 -10.29 -2.71 10.48
C LEU A 79 -9.84 -4.09 10.03
N PHE A 80 -8.64 -4.52 10.40
CA PHE A 80 -8.09 -5.82 10.02
C PHE A 80 -8.94 -6.98 10.58
N ASN A 81 -9.40 -6.89 11.83
CA ASN A 81 -10.31 -7.87 12.43
C ASN A 81 -11.68 -7.89 11.72
N MET A 82 -12.19 -6.72 11.32
CA MET A 82 -13.43 -6.64 10.52
C MET A 82 -13.27 -7.29 9.15
N VAL A 83 -12.10 -7.12 8.51
CA VAL A 83 -11.77 -7.79 7.24
C VAL A 83 -11.76 -9.30 7.41
N GLU A 84 -11.11 -9.81 8.47
CA GLU A 84 -11.06 -11.24 8.78
C GLU A 84 -12.48 -11.81 8.93
N ASN A 85 -13.34 -11.17 9.74
CA ASN A 85 -14.74 -11.58 9.91
C ASN A 85 -15.51 -11.55 8.59
N LYS A 86 -15.30 -10.52 7.76
CA LYS A 86 -15.97 -10.39 6.46
C LYS A 86 -15.51 -11.48 5.47
N ILE A 87 -14.25 -11.86 5.50
CA ILE A 87 -13.72 -12.99 4.70
C ILE A 87 -14.28 -14.33 5.21
N ILE A 88 -14.39 -14.52 6.52
CA ILE A 88 -14.95 -15.76 7.10
C ILE A 88 -16.41 -15.93 6.68
N SER A 89 -17.23 -14.89 6.80
CA SER A 89 -18.69 -14.94 6.53
C SER A 89 -19.06 -14.76 5.05
N GLY A 90 -18.17 -14.16 4.25
CA GLY A 90 -18.44 -13.86 2.85
C GLY A 90 -17.96 -14.94 1.87
N ASP A 91 -18.37 -14.77 0.62
CA ASP A 91 -17.99 -15.64 -0.50
C ASP A 91 -17.21 -14.82 -1.54
N TYR A 92 -15.94 -14.56 -1.24
CA TYR A 92 -15.04 -13.76 -2.08
C TYR A 92 -14.13 -14.66 -2.92
N ASN A 93 -13.69 -14.13 -4.07
CA ASN A 93 -12.69 -14.76 -4.94
C ASN A 93 -11.34 -14.05 -4.84
N LEU A 94 -11.36 -12.74 -4.54
CA LEU A 94 -10.16 -11.91 -4.43
C LEU A 94 -10.27 -10.96 -3.22
N LEU A 95 -9.23 -10.96 -2.39
CA LEU A 95 -8.99 -9.97 -1.34
C LEU A 95 -7.83 -9.08 -1.77
N VAL A 96 -8.06 -7.78 -1.85
CA VAL A 96 -7.02 -6.77 -2.13
C VAL A 96 -6.78 -5.93 -0.88
N LEU A 97 -5.56 -5.91 -0.39
CA LEU A 97 -5.13 -5.17 0.81
C LEU A 97 -4.15 -4.07 0.38
N ASP A 98 -4.66 -2.88 0.10
CA ASP A 98 -3.85 -1.73 -0.30
C ASP A 98 -3.21 -1.06 0.93
N GLU A 99 -1.90 -0.80 0.87
CA GLU A 99 -1.04 -0.27 1.94
C GLU A 99 -0.91 -1.18 3.18
N VAL A 100 -1.33 -2.45 3.13
CA VAL A 100 -1.18 -3.39 4.25
C VAL A 100 0.29 -3.61 4.62
N LEU A 101 1.17 -3.64 3.61
CA LEU A 101 2.60 -3.83 3.85
C LEU A 101 3.25 -2.61 4.54
N VAL A 102 2.65 -1.41 4.41
CA VAL A 102 3.07 -0.24 5.20
C VAL A 102 2.63 -0.39 6.65
N ALA A 103 1.38 -0.81 6.89
CA ALA A 103 0.89 -1.04 8.25
C ALA A 103 1.71 -2.11 8.99
N LEU A 104 2.12 -3.14 8.27
CA LEU A 104 3.01 -4.20 8.77
C LEU A 104 4.41 -3.67 9.07
N ASP A 105 5.04 -2.94 8.14
CA ASP A 105 6.38 -2.34 8.27
C ASP A 105 6.45 -1.31 9.41
N MET A 106 5.33 -0.65 9.70
CA MET A 106 5.17 0.28 10.82
C MET A 106 4.83 -0.41 12.16
N GLY A 107 4.67 -1.73 12.18
CA GLY A 107 4.29 -2.50 13.37
C GLY A 107 2.89 -2.18 13.90
N MET A 108 1.96 -1.74 13.04
CA MET A 108 0.56 -1.51 13.41
C MET A 108 -0.25 -2.81 13.44
N ILE A 109 0.13 -3.78 12.61
CA ILE A 109 -0.35 -5.16 12.62
C ILE A 109 0.83 -6.12 12.73
N SER A 110 0.60 -7.30 13.29
CA SER A 110 1.65 -8.31 13.45
C SER A 110 1.76 -9.23 12.24
N TYR A 111 2.93 -9.85 12.07
CA TYR A 111 3.12 -10.91 11.07
C TYR A 111 2.13 -12.07 11.27
N GLN A 112 1.81 -12.39 12.53
CA GLN A 112 0.87 -13.46 12.85
C GLN A 112 -0.55 -13.13 12.35
N MET A 113 -1.02 -11.89 12.49
CA MET A 113 -2.33 -11.47 11.97
C MET A 113 -2.41 -11.67 10.45
N VAL A 114 -1.36 -11.27 9.73
CA VAL A 114 -1.31 -11.45 8.26
C VAL A 114 -1.29 -12.93 7.89
N LYS A 115 -0.47 -13.76 8.57
CA LYS A 115 -0.46 -15.22 8.34
C LYS A 115 -1.83 -15.86 8.59
N THR A 116 -2.52 -15.47 9.67
CA THR A 116 -3.85 -15.97 10.01
C THR A 116 -4.85 -15.65 8.89
N LEU A 117 -4.91 -14.40 8.43
CA LEU A 117 -5.80 -13.99 7.35
C LEU A 117 -5.51 -14.74 6.03
N ILE A 118 -4.23 -14.88 5.66
CA ILE A 118 -3.83 -15.65 4.48
C ILE A 118 -4.27 -17.12 4.60
N ASN A 119 -4.13 -17.74 5.77
CA ASN A 119 -4.57 -19.12 5.98
C ASN A 119 -6.09 -19.26 5.85
N ILE A 120 -6.88 -18.29 6.35
CA ILE A 120 -8.33 -18.26 6.14
C ILE A 120 -8.66 -18.15 4.65
N CYS A 121 -7.99 -17.24 3.92
CA CYS A 121 -8.14 -17.10 2.48
C CYS A 121 -7.78 -18.39 1.74
N LYS A 122 -6.69 -19.08 2.16
CA LYS A 122 -6.26 -20.36 1.59
C LYS A 122 -7.32 -21.45 1.73
N ASN A 123 -7.93 -21.57 2.92
CA ASN A 123 -8.97 -22.57 3.18
C ASN A 123 -10.26 -22.29 2.36
N LYS A 124 -10.49 -21.06 1.95
CA LYS A 124 -11.62 -20.62 1.13
C LYS A 124 -11.30 -20.44 -0.36
N ASN A 125 -10.06 -20.74 -0.77
CA ASN A 125 -9.56 -20.58 -2.14
C ASN A 125 -9.69 -19.12 -2.66
N ILE A 126 -9.41 -18.13 -1.82
CA ILE A 126 -9.49 -16.69 -2.13
C ILE A 126 -8.09 -16.19 -2.47
N ASP A 127 -7.89 -15.62 -3.65
CA ASP A 127 -6.62 -14.97 -4.01
C ASP A 127 -6.40 -13.71 -3.17
N VAL A 128 -5.14 -13.43 -2.81
CA VAL A 128 -4.78 -12.26 -1.99
C VAL A 128 -3.78 -11.39 -2.74
N TYR A 129 -4.05 -10.08 -2.80
CA TYR A 129 -3.16 -9.09 -3.38
C TYR A 129 -2.80 -8.02 -2.34
N MET A 130 -1.51 -7.87 -2.05
CA MET A 130 -1.01 -6.95 -1.02
C MET A 130 -0.10 -5.89 -1.63
N THR A 131 -0.30 -4.63 -1.21
CA THR A 131 0.57 -3.53 -1.63
C THR A 131 1.16 -2.78 -0.44
N GLY A 132 2.24 -2.02 -0.70
CA GLY A 132 2.77 -1.05 0.24
C GLY A 132 4.25 -0.74 0.05
N ARG A 133 4.78 0.10 0.93
CA ARG A 133 6.23 0.34 1.04
C ARG A 133 6.76 -0.50 2.18
N VAL A 134 7.90 -1.14 1.97
CA VAL A 134 8.58 -1.93 3.00
C VAL A 134 10.02 -1.43 3.11
N ARG A 135 10.40 -0.94 4.29
CA ARG A 135 11.75 -0.47 4.62
C ARG A 135 12.54 -1.52 5.37
N ASP A 136 11.86 -2.15 6.34
CA ASP A 136 12.50 -3.12 7.22
C ASP A 136 12.83 -4.42 6.48
N ARG A 137 14.06 -4.92 6.73
CA ARG A 137 14.55 -6.16 6.11
C ARG A 137 13.75 -7.39 6.55
N ALA A 138 13.37 -7.46 7.84
CA ALA A 138 12.62 -8.61 8.35
C ALA A 138 11.24 -8.66 7.70
N THR A 139 10.56 -7.51 7.55
CA THR A 139 9.29 -7.41 6.82
C THR A 139 9.43 -7.82 5.37
N ARG A 140 10.50 -7.46 4.66
CA ARG A 140 10.75 -7.92 3.29
C ARG A 140 10.92 -9.43 3.19
N LEU A 141 11.68 -10.03 4.10
CA LEU A 141 11.86 -11.48 4.15
C LEU A 141 10.54 -12.19 4.43
N PHE A 142 9.77 -11.69 5.39
CA PHE A 142 8.45 -12.21 5.69
C PHE A 142 7.50 -12.16 4.48
N VAL A 143 7.43 -11.03 3.77
CA VAL A 143 6.59 -10.89 2.57
C VAL A 143 7.00 -11.89 1.49
N ARG A 144 8.30 -12.11 1.30
CA ARG A 144 8.82 -13.12 0.34
C ARG A 144 8.47 -14.54 0.74
N GLU A 145 8.44 -14.83 2.04
CA GLU A 145 8.07 -16.16 2.56
C GLU A 145 6.60 -16.50 2.33
N ILE A 146 5.71 -15.51 2.55
CA ILE A 146 4.26 -15.75 2.52
C ILE A 146 3.62 -15.58 1.15
N SER A 147 4.34 -15.06 0.15
CA SER A 147 3.79 -14.72 -1.17
C SER A 147 4.28 -15.69 -2.23
N ASP A 148 3.37 -16.07 -3.13
CA ASP A 148 3.71 -16.89 -4.32
C ASP A 148 4.38 -16.05 -5.40
N SER A 149 4.09 -14.74 -5.45
CA SER A 149 4.70 -13.78 -6.37
C SER A 149 4.96 -12.45 -5.68
N VAL A 150 6.17 -11.92 -5.87
CA VAL A 150 6.60 -10.65 -5.29
C VAL A 150 7.19 -9.75 -6.37
N THR A 151 6.65 -8.53 -6.47
CA THR A 151 7.16 -7.49 -7.37
C THR A 151 7.78 -6.35 -6.56
N ASP A 152 8.99 -5.93 -6.92
CA ASP A 152 9.64 -4.74 -6.37
C ASP A 152 9.47 -3.55 -7.33
N ALA A 153 8.58 -2.61 -6.95
CA ALA A 153 8.34 -1.38 -7.69
C ALA A 153 9.44 -0.35 -7.36
N ARG A 154 10.54 -0.39 -8.11
CA ARG A 154 11.67 0.50 -7.91
C ARG A 154 11.40 1.89 -8.46
N CYS A 155 11.80 2.91 -7.71
CA CYS A 155 11.81 4.28 -8.17
C CYS A 155 13.15 4.56 -8.88
N VAL A 156 13.14 4.56 -10.20
CA VAL A 156 14.33 4.88 -11.03
C VAL A 156 14.53 6.39 -11.11
N LYS A 157 13.43 7.14 -11.29
CA LYS A 157 13.39 8.60 -11.31
C LYS A 157 12.08 9.09 -10.66
N HIS A 158 12.15 10.08 -9.79
CA HIS A 158 10.98 10.65 -9.14
C HIS A 158 10.62 12.00 -9.75
N MET A 159 9.31 12.34 -9.80
CA MET A 159 8.86 13.62 -10.35
C MET A 159 9.33 14.84 -9.53
N PHE A 160 9.69 14.63 -8.28
CA PHE A 160 10.25 15.64 -7.38
C PHE A 160 11.73 15.32 -7.13
N ASP A 161 12.55 15.35 -8.19
CA ASP A 161 13.97 15.01 -8.12
C ASP A 161 14.86 16.21 -7.83
N THR A 162 14.30 17.41 -7.64
CA THR A 162 15.04 18.60 -7.23
C THR A 162 14.66 19.04 -5.82
N TYR A 163 15.63 19.62 -5.11
CA TYR A 163 15.47 19.98 -3.70
C TYR A 163 16.14 21.32 -3.39
N CYS A 164 15.43 22.18 -2.67
CA CYS A 164 15.97 23.43 -2.13
C CYS A 164 16.46 23.20 -0.70
N THR A 165 17.74 23.37 -0.47
CA THR A 165 18.35 23.25 0.87
C THR A 165 17.92 24.35 1.81
N GLU A 166 17.63 25.54 1.29
CA GLU A 166 17.21 26.71 2.07
C GLU A 166 15.76 26.60 2.55
N CYS A 167 14.85 26.29 1.60
CA CYS A 167 13.43 26.19 1.90
C CYS A 167 13.03 24.81 2.45
N ASN A 168 13.96 23.83 2.45
CA ASN A 168 13.72 22.44 2.85
C ASN A 168 12.52 21.80 2.12
N LYS A 169 12.39 22.09 0.81
CA LYS A 169 11.28 21.63 -0.04
C LYS A 169 11.79 20.95 -1.31
N SER A 170 11.04 19.96 -1.78
CA SER A 170 11.28 19.30 -3.07
C SER A 170 10.38 19.91 -4.15
N TYR A 171 10.92 20.01 -5.37
CA TYR A 171 10.23 20.57 -6.53
C TYR A 171 10.29 19.60 -7.71
N PRO A 172 9.40 19.75 -8.71
CA PRO A 172 9.46 18.99 -9.95
C PRO A 172 10.81 19.16 -10.67
N TYR A 173 11.29 18.11 -11.30
CA TYR A 173 12.61 18.04 -11.94
C TYR A 173 12.87 19.11 -13.02
N HIS A 174 11.83 19.75 -13.56
CA HIS A 174 11.96 20.80 -14.57
C HIS A 174 12.27 22.20 -14.00
N TYR A 175 12.24 22.34 -12.66
CA TYR A 175 12.68 23.58 -12.02
C TYR A 175 14.19 23.56 -11.83
N THR A 176 14.86 24.59 -12.34
CA THR A 176 16.30 24.82 -12.11
C THR A 176 16.53 25.66 -10.86
N TYR A 177 15.60 26.58 -10.58
CA TYR A 177 15.67 27.48 -9.43
C TYR A 177 14.45 27.31 -8.53
N CYS A 178 14.64 27.52 -7.23
CA CYS A 178 13.58 27.45 -6.24
C CYS A 178 12.55 28.56 -6.45
N PRO A 179 11.26 28.25 -6.65
CA PRO A 179 10.24 29.26 -6.83
C PRO A 179 10.04 30.17 -5.59
N ASP A 180 10.40 29.66 -4.40
CA ASP A 180 10.17 30.37 -3.13
C ASP A 180 11.33 31.33 -2.79
N CYS A 181 12.59 31.01 -3.11
CA CYS A 181 13.76 31.81 -2.71
C CYS A 181 14.75 32.12 -3.84
N GLY A 182 14.49 31.67 -5.06
CA GLY A 182 15.33 31.92 -6.24
C GLY A 182 16.68 31.19 -6.25
N ARG A 183 16.98 30.35 -5.24
CA ARG A 183 18.23 29.60 -5.18
C ARG A 183 18.24 28.45 -6.19
N GLU A 184 19.39 28.14 -6.76
CA GLU A 184 19.56 26.99 -7.63
C GLU A 184 19.23 25.70 -6.87
N LEU A 185 18.39 24.86 -7.49
CA LEU A 185 17.96 23.60 -6.90
C LEU A 185 19.02 22.52 -7.09
N GLN A 186 19.29 21.79 -6.05
CA GLN A 186 20.11 20.59 -6.15
C GLN A 186 19.26 19.45 -6.70
N VAL A 187 19.79 18.71 -7.67
CA VAL A 187 19.19 17.44 -8.08
C VAL A 187 19.25 16.53 -6.85
N SER A 188 18.09 16.17 -6.33
CA SER A 188 18.05 15.16 -5.27
C SER A 188 18.72 13.91 -5.83
N ARG A 189 19.73 13.41 -5.13
CA ARG A 189 20.44 12.20 -5.55
C ARG A 189 19.41 11.14 -5.91
N PRO A 190 19.60 10.37 -7.00
CA PRO A 190 18.65 9.35 -7.42
C PRO A 190 18.24 8.54 -6.20
N CYS A 191 16.93 8.36 -6.03
CA CYS A 191 16.26 7.85 -4.84
C CYS A 191 17.14 6.86 -4.05
N LYS A 192 17.83 7.33 -3.01
CA LYS A 192 18.75 6.51 -2.18
C LYS A 192 18.01 5.33 -1.51
N LEU A 193 16.69 5.37 -1.55
CA LEU A 193 15.79 4.42 -0.89
C LEU A 193 15.68 3.06 -1.60
N GLY A 194 16.43 2.84 -2.68
CA GLY A 194 16.39 1.58 -3.44
C GLY A 194 17.76 0.95 -3.72
N ARG A 195 18.85 1.40 -3.11
CA ARG A 195 20.21 0.89 -3.40
C ARG A 195 20.82 -0.03 -2.34
N ASP A 196 20.15 -0.25 -1.23
CA ASP A 196 20.65 -1.17 -0.20
C ASP A 196 20.01 -2.55 -0.40
N TYR A 197 20.56 -3.29 -1.37
CA TYR A 197 20.37 -4.73 -1.54
C TYR A 197 21.73 -5.39 -1.73
#